data_5ee07733ca8560077654c69fbd749e94
#
_entry.id   5ee07733ca8560077654c69fbd749e94
#
_cell.length_a   1.000
_cell.length_b   1.000
_cell.length_c   1.000
_cell.angle_alpha   90.00
_cell.angle_beta   90.00
_cell.angle_gamma   90.00
#
_symmetry.space_group_name_H-M   'P 1'
#
loop_
_entity.id
_entity.type
_entity.pdbx_description
1 polymer ?
#
loop_
_entity_poly.entity_id
_entity_poly.type
_entity_poly.pdbx_seq_one_letter_code
_entity_poly.pdbx_strand_id
1 'polypeptide(L)'
;MIAEGFYMAALLSASGVSPGIARRLAERFGSAASVWNAAGGELAVDLAEAPRQALLALRQKKPDLPENIAETCGKKGIAVCTMADAVYPALLREIYSPPPVLFYRGSLDPSASRLAMVGARRASPYGKHAAEEIAAGLAAAGITVVSGAARGIDTASHRGALTKGRTVAVLGCGLDVVYPPENGRLLAEIAERGAVLSEYPPGTRPLAPFFPARNRIISGLSRGTIVVEAAEKSGSLITAELALSEGRDVFAVPGSVYSETSRGCHRLIQAGAKLVTGVADILAEYSGMATLTDLPAAAKPLAAPPSLSAEEQAVYDVLSFETALTVDEIIYRLHGTAEVSNVAFLLLQMELAGWVEGDENRAYTRAVKEVNR
;
A
#
# COMPACT_ATOMS: atom_id res chain seq x y z
N MET A 1 -7.91 32.51 11.06
CA MET A 1 -8.56 31.32 11.65
C MET A 1 -7.93 30.10 10.99
N ILE A 2 -7.41 29.17 11.76
CA ILE A 2 -6.82 27.93 11.22
C ILE A 2 -7.93 26.92 10.87
N ALA A 3 -7.63 25.97 9.97
CA ALA A 3 -8.61 25.00 9.50
C ALA A 3 -9.05 24.03 10.62
N GLU A 4 -10.31 23.60 10.58
CA GLU A 4 -10.95 22.66 11.52
C GLU A 4 -10.14 21.37 11.72
N GLY A 5 -9.48 20.87 10.67
CA GLY A 5 -8.64 19.68 10.74
C GLY A 5 -7.53 19.76 11.78
N PHE A 6 -6.98 20.93 12.07
CA PHE A 6 -5.93 21.09 13.08
C PHE A 6 -6.48 20.99 14.50
N TYR A 7 -7.67 21.53 14.76
CA TYR A 7 -8.36 21.34 16.02
C TYR A 7 -8.77 19.87 16.21
N MET A 8 -9.25 19.21 15.16
CA MET A 8 -9.59 17.80 15.19
C MET A 8 -8.35 16.93 15.53
N ALA A 9 -7.21 17.24 14.92
CA ALA A 9 -5.95 16.56 15.23
C ALA A 9 -5.48 16.79 16.68
N ALA A 10 -5.67 17.99 17.19
CA ALA A 10 -5.36 18.31 18.59
C ALA A 10 -6.27 17.54 19.56
N LEU A 11 -7.57 17.41 19.28
CA LEU A 11 -8.51 16.59 20.07
C LEU A 11 -8.06 15.12 20.09
N LEU A 12 -7.70 14.55 18.94
CA LEU A 12 -7.24 13.16 18.80
C LEU A 12 -5.89 12.91 19.49
N SER A 13 -5.15 13.96 19.83
CA SER A 13 -3.89 13.85 20.58
C SER A 13 -4.12 13.64 22.07
N ALA A 14 -5.34 13.83 22.57
CA ALA A 14 -5.68 13.57 23.97
C ALA A 14 -5.93 12.07 24.20
N SER A 15 -5.33 11.52 25.25
CA SER A 15 -5.50 10.12 25.61
C SER A 15 -6.98 9.78 25.88
N GLY A 16 -7.45 8.68 25.27
CA GLY A 16 -8.84 8.23 25.43
C GLY A 16 -9.86 8.95 24.53
N VAL A 17 -9.45 9.94 23.75
CA VAL A 17 -10.31 10.57 22.71
C VAL A 17 -10.13 9.79 21.40
N SER A 18 -11.05 8.86 21.15
CA SER A 18 -11.08 8.09 19.91
C SER A 18 -11.64 8.89 18.74
N PRO A 19 -11.39 8.48 17.47
CA PRO A 19 -11.99 9.12 16.29
C PRO A 19 -13.51 9.30 16.37
N GLY A 20 -14.23 8.27 16.85
CA GLY A 20 -15.69 8.34 17.03
C GLY A 20 -16.12 9.34 18.11
N ILE A 21 -15.35 9.46 19.20
CA ILE A 21 -15.61 10.44 20.26
C ILE A 21 -15.38 11.85 19.71
N ALA A 22 -14.22 12.11 19.08
CA ALA A 22 -13.89 13.42 18.56
C ALA A 22 -14.93 13.92 17.54
N ARG A 23 -15.42 13.02 16.67
CA ARG A 23 -16.48 13.31 15.70
C ARG A 23 -17.79 13.70 16.40
N ARG A 24 -18.30 12.88 17.32
CA ARG A 24 -19.54 13.20 18.05
C ARG A 24 -19.46 14.52 18.82
N LEU A 25 -18.32 14.80 19.43
CA LEU A 25 -18.10 16.09 20.08
C LEU A 25 -18.16 17.24 19.08
N ALA A 26 -17.46 17.14 17.94
CA ALA A 26 -17.50 18.18 16.91
C ALA A 26 -18.91 18.40 16.35
N GLU A 27 -19.67 17.33 16.12
CA GLU A 27 -21.08 17.40 15.70
C GLU A 27 -21.95 18.13 16.74
N ARG A 28 -21.80 17.82 18.03
CA ARG A 28 -22.59 18.44 19.09
C ARG A 28 -22.20 19.90 19.34
N PHE A 29 -20.93 20.23 19.35
CA PHE A 29 -20.43 21.59 19.60
C PHE A 29 -20.41 22.46 18.34
N GLY A 30 -20.77 21.88 17.18
CA GLY A 30 -20.79 22.55 15.88
C GLY A 30 -19.42 22.60 15.17
N SER A 31 -18.30 22.41 15.90
CA SER A 31 -16.96 22.38 15.32
C SER A 31 -15.94 21.79 16.29
N ALA A 32 -14.80 21.30 15.76
CA ALA A 32 -13.68 20.85 16.58
C ALA A 32 -13.03 22.03 17.34
N ALA A 33 -13.01 23.22 16.74
CA ALA A 33 -12.56 24.45 17.39
C ALA A 33 -13.41 24.79 18.62
N SER A 34 -14.73 24.66 18.52
CA SER A 34 -15.64 24.87 19.66
C SER A 34 -15.38 23.85 20.77
N VAL A 35 -15.17 22.57 20.43
CA VAL A 35 -14.79 21.53 21.42
C VAL A 35 -13.48 21.88 22.12
N TRP A 36 -12.47 22.29 21.34
CA TRP A 36 -11.16 22.66 21.89
C TRP A 36 -11.25 23.82 22.87
N ASN A 37 -12.17 24.75 22.69
CA ASN A 37 -12.35 25.92 23.56
C ASN A 37 -13.44 25.75 24.62
N ALA A 38 -14.22 24.68 24.62
CA ALA A 38 -15.33 24.45 25.55
C ALA A 38 -14.86 24.35 27.01
N ALA A 39 -15.71 24.77 27.95
CA ALA A 39 -15.42 24.61 29.37
C ALA A 39 -15.47 23.14 29.80
N GLY A 40 -14.69 22.77 30.82
CA GLY A 40 -14.59 21.37 31.28
C GLY A 40 -15.94 20.80 31.73
N GLY A 41 -16.85 21.66 32.28
CA GLY A 41 -18.20 21.27 32.66
C GLY A 41 -19.10 20.92 31.47
N GLU A 42 -18.95 21.62 30.37
CA GLU A 42 -19.73 21.36 29.13
C GLU A 42 -19.34 20.03 28.50
N LEU A 43 -18.05 19.67 28.58
CA LEU A 43 -17.52 18.39 28.06
C LEU A 43 -17.95 17.18 28.92
N ALA A 44 -18.38 17.40 30.17
CA ALA A 44 -18.71 16.34 31.12
C ALA A 44 -19.90 15.49 30.70
N VAL A 45 -20.75 16.02 29.83
CA VAL A 45 -21.94 15.30 29.34
C VAL A 45 -21.58 14.19 28.33
N ASP A 46 -20.53 14.40 27.55
CA ASP A 46 -20.17 13.50 26.43
C ASP A 46 -18.87 12.75 26.62
N LEU A 47 -18.00 13.24 27.52
CA LEU A 47 -16.74 12.64 27.83
C LEU A 47 -16.75 12.04 29.24
N ALA A 48 -16.40 10.76 29.32
CA ALA A 48 -16.06 10.14 30.59
C ALA A 48 -14.91 10.90 31.28
N GLU A 49 -14.80 10.75 32.60
CA GLU A 49 -13.86 11.50 33.42
C GLU A 49 -12.40 11.44 32.90
N ALA A 50 -11.90 10.25 32.62
CA ALA A 50 -10.48 10.07 32.22
C ALA A 50 -10.12 10.76 30.89
N PRO A 51 -10.83 10.59 29.75
CA PRO A 51 -10.52 11.31 28.52
C PRO A 51 -10.78 12.82 28.64
N ARG A 52 -11.75 13.26 29.46
CA ARG A 52 -12.01 14.67 29.73
C ARG A 52 -10.82 15.31 30.44
N GLN A 53 -10.33 14.70 31.51
CA GLN A 53 -9.16 15.19 32.24
C GLN A 53 -7.91 15.19 31.37
N ALA A 54 -7.71 14.15 30.54
CA ALA A 54 -6.61 14.10 29.58
C ALA A 54 -6.66 15.25 28.58
N LEU A 55 -7.83 15.58 28.04
CA LEU A 55 -8.02 16.70 27.11
C LEU A 55 -7.75 18.05 27.80
N LEU A 56 -8.29 18.28 28.99
CA LEU A 56 -8.08 19.51 29.75
C LEU A 56 -6.60 19.70 30.12
N ALA A 57 -5.93 18.65 30.59
CA ALA A 57 -4.50 18.66 30.89
C ALA A 57 -3.65 18.93 29.63
N LEU A 58 -4.02 18.35 28.48
CA LEU A 58 -3.36 18.60 27.21
C LEU A 58 -3.49 20.09 26.80
N ARG A 59 -4.67 20.65 26.89
CA ARG A 59 -4.95 22.08 26.60
C ARG A 59 -4.15 23.02 27.50
N GLN A 60 -4.12 22.73 28.81
CA GLN A 60 -3.34 23.50 29.78
C GLN A 60 -1.82 23.46 29.48
N LYS A 61 -1.33 22.27 29.10
CA LYS A 61 0.12 22.07 28.81
C LYS A 61 0.52 22.61 27.44
N LYS A 62 -0.38 22.58 26.47
CA LYS A 62 -0.14 22.94 25.05
C LYS A 62 -1.35 23.69 24.49
N PRO A 63 -1.61 24.93 24.96
CA PRO A 63 -2.78 25.71 24.53
C PRO A 63 -2.77 25.96 23.01
N ASP A 64 -1.60 26.21 22.42
CA ASP A 64 -1.39 26.51 21.01
C ASP A 64 -1.13 25.25 20.17
N LEU A 65 -1.56 24.05 20.62
CA LEU A 65 -1.31 22.81 19.90
C LEU A 65 -1.90 22.80 18.46
N PRO A 66 -3.16 23.26 18.22
CA PRO A 66 -3.69 23.35 16.87
C PRO A 66 -2.85 24.25 15.96
N GLU A 67 -2.42 25.41 16.46
CA GLU A 67 -1.58 26.38 15.75
C GLU A 67 -0.19 25.80 15.42
N ASN A 68 0.41 25.11 16.37
CA ASN A 68 1.72 24.46 16.20
C ASN A 68 1.65 23.33 15.15
N ILE A 69 0.54 22.57 15.10
CA ILE A 69 0.32 21.56 14.05
C ILE A 69 0.18 22.26 12.70
N ALA A 70 -0.60 23.35 12.63
CA ALA A 70 -0.82 24.12 11.41
C ALA A 70 0.50 24.71 10.88
N GLU A 71 1.31 25.32 11.73
CA GLU A 71 2.62 25.88 11.37
C GLU A 71 3.57 24.78 10.84
N THR A 72 3.61 23.64 11.53
CA THR A 72 4.43 22.50 11.10
C THR A 72 3.99 21.97 9.74
N CYS A 73 2.67 21.85 9.51
CA CYS A 73 2.10 21.46 8.23
C CYS A 73 2.47 22.45 7.13
N GLY A 74 2.33 23.76 7.38
CA GLY A 74 2.70 24.81 6.43
C GLY A 74 4.17 24.75 6.03
N LYS A 75 5.08 24.62 7.01
CA LYS A 75 6.53 24.51 6.77
C LYS A 75 6.91 23.27 5.97
N LYS A 76 6.13 22.20 6.06
CA LYS A 76 6.43 20.90 5.44
C LYS A 76 5.56 20.60 4.20
N GLY A 77 4.76 21.54 3.73
CA GLY A 77 3.88 21.36 2.58
C GLY A 77 2.85 20.24 2.79
N ILE A 78 2.33 20.09 4.00
CA ILE A 78 1.31 19.10 4.36
C ILE A 78 -0.03 19.81 4.39
N ALA A 79 -0.97 19.35 3.56
CA ALA A 79 -2.35 19.79 3.60
C ALA A 79 -3.15 18.92 4.58
N VAL A 80 -4.31 19.46 5.02
CA VAL A 80 -5.24 18.77 5.92
C VAL A 80 -6.64 18.84 5.36
N CYS A 81 -7.42 17.77 5.52
CA CYS A 81 -8.86 17.78 5.27
C CYS A 81 -9.60 16.97 6.33
N THR A 82 -10.85 17.31 6.51
CA THR A 82 -11.82 16.63 7.38
C THR A 82 -12.90 15.94 6.55
N MET A 83 -13.73 15.13 7.17
CA MET A 83 -14.86 14.47 6.50
C MET A 83 -15.86 15.47 5.87
N ALA A 84 -15.89 16.74 6.30
CA ALA A 84 -16.77 17.77 5.74
C ALA A 84 -16.23 18.36 4.43
N ASP A 85 -14.94 18.21 4.16
CA ASP A 85 -14.32 18.80 2.98
C ASP A 85 -14.61 17.99 1.71
N ALA A 86 -14.82 18.68 0.58
CA ALA A 86 -15.11 18.06 -0.71
C ALA A 86 -13.95 17.18 -1.23
N VAL A 87 -12.71 17.47 -0.83
CA VAL A 87 -11.51 16.71 -1.19
C VAL A 87 -11.43 15.37 -0.45
N TYR A 88 -12.20 15.19 0.63
CA TYR A 88 -12.20 13.94 1.37
C TYR A 88 -12.81 12.80 0.54
N PRO A 89 -12.13 11.64 0.38
CA PRO A 89 -12.59 10.56 -0.48
C PRO A 89 -13.95 9.99 -0.05
N ALA A 90 -14.90 9.92 -0.98
CA ALA A 90 -16.27 9.47 -0.69
C ALA A 90 -16.30 8.06 -0.09
N LEU A 91 -15.61 7.10 -0.73
CA LEU A 91 -15.55 5.72 -0.24
C LEU A 91 -15.00 5.59 1.17
N LEU A 92 -14.03 6.43 1.55
CA LEU A 92 -13.46 6.41 2.89
C LEU A 92 -14.43 6.95 3.96
N ARG A 93 -15.37 7.80 3.55
CA ARG A 93 -16.42 8.33 4.46
C ARG A 93 -17.41 7.25 4.87
N GLU A 94 -17.59 6.22 4.04
CA GLU A 94 -18.58 5.16 4.20
C GLU A 94 -18.14 4.03 5.14
N ILE A 95 -16.84 3.90 5.46
CA ILE A 95 -16.37 2.80 6.32
C ILE A 95 -16.86 2.95 7.77
N TYR A 96 -16.86 1.86 8.51
CA TYR A 96 -17.31 1.84 9.91
C TYR A 96 -16.61 2.89 10.79
N SER A 97 -15.31 3.09 10.61
CA SER A 97 -14.51 4.03 11.39
C SER A 97 -13.68 4.95 10.48
N PRO A 98 -14.31 5.92 9.80
CA PRO A 98 -13.58 6.85 8.95
C PRO A 98 -12.67 7.77 9.80
N PRO A 99 -11.45 8.08 9.34
CA PRO A 99 -10.60 9.04 10.02
C PRO A 99 -11.22 10.44 9.94
N PRO A 100 -11.49 11.11 11.08
CA PRO A 100 -12.15 12.43 11.07
C PRO A 100 -11.25 13.53 10.48
N VAL A 101 -9.96 13.28 10.39
CA VAL A 101 -8.96 14.17 9.77
C VAL A 101 -7.95 13.34 8.98
N LEU A 102 -7.53 13.87 7.84
CA LEU A 102 -6.45 13.33 7.02
C LEU A 102 -5.42 14.42 6.75
N PHE A 103 -4.17 14.09 6.94
CA PHE A 103 -3.02 14.84 6.46
C PHE A 103 -2.59 14.26 5.12
N TYR A 104 -2.21 15.11 4.16
CA TYR A 104 -1.75 14.63 2.87
C TYR A 104 -0.72 15.54 2.22
N ARG A 105 0.12 14.95 1.37
CA ARG A 105 1.00 15.62 0.42
C ARG A 105 0.63 15.16 -0.98
N GLY A 106 0.77 16.03 -1.95
CA GLY A 106 0.41 15.76 -3.33
C GLY A 106 -1.04 16.10 -3.63
N SER A 107 -1.65 15.41 -4.59
CA SER A 107 -3.01 15.69 -5.07
C SER A 107 -3.96 14.53 -4.77
N LEU A 108 -4.92 14.78 -3.90
CA LEU A 108 -5.97 13.84 -3.55
C LEU A 108 -7.20 14.13 -4.42
N ASP A 109 -7.42 13.30 -5.44
CA ASP A 109 -8.60 13.39 -6.30
C ASP A 109 -9.75 12.58 -5.67
N PRO A 110 -10.84 13.20 -5.20
CA PRO A 110 -11.93 12.50 -4.54
C PRO A 110 -12.72 11.56 -5.46
N SER A 111 -12.68 11.81 -6.78
CA SER A 111 -13.42 11.06 -7.80
C SER A 111 -12.63 9.87 -8.39
N ALA A 112 -11.33 9.77 -8.12
CA ALA A 112 -10.49 8.73 -8.71
C ALA A 112 -10.97 7.33 -8.34
N SER A 113 -11.06 6.45 -9.33
CA SER A 113 -11.21 5.00 -9.08
C SER A 113 -9.94 4.44 -8.44
N ARG A 114 -10.10 3.68 -7.36
CA ARG A 114 -8.97 3.17 -6.57
C ARG A 114 -9.12 1.70 -6.28
N LEU A 115 -7.99 0.98 -6.35
CA LEU A 115 -7.85 -0.40 -5.86
C LEU A 115 -6.65 -0.50 -4.93
N ALA A 116 -6.83 -1.23 -3.83
CA ALA A 116 -5.75 -1.50 -2.89
C ALA A 116 -4.91 -2.68 -3.38
N MET A 117 -3.58 -2.59 -3.20
CA MET A 117 -2.68 -3.72 -3.38
C MET A 117 -1.83 -3.88 -2.13
N VAL A 118 -1.85 -5.09 -1.57
CA VAL A 118 -1.17 -5.40 -0.31
C VAL A 118 -0.53 -6.78 -0.37
N GLY A 119 0.43 -7.01 0.53
CA GLY A 119 1.03 -8.34 0.62
C GLY A 119 2.19 -8.45 1.60
N ALA A 120 3.01 -9.46 1.38
CA ALA A 120 4.15 -9.81 2.21
C ALA A 120 5.22 -8.71 2.20
N ARG A 121 5.78 -8.40 3.39
CA ARG A 121 6.93 -7.49 3.52
C ARG A 121 8.23 -8.13 3.03
N ARG A 122 8.34 -9.46 3.15
CA ARG A 122 9.41 -10.28 2.57
C ARG A 122 8.84 -11.01 1.37
N ALA A 123 8.57 -10.27 0.30
CA ALA A 123 8.00 -10.80 -0.93
C ALA A 123 9.06 -11.55 -1.73
N SER A 124 8.63 -12.63 -2.40
CA SER A 124 9.45 -13.34 -3.37
C SER A 124 9.70 -12.47 -4.62
N PRO A 125 10.69 -12.82 -5.46
CA PRO A 125 10.85 -12.19 -6.77
C PRO A 125 9.58 -12.28 -7.61
N TYR A 126 8.92 -13.44 -7.64
CA TYR A 126 7.61 -13.65 -8.28
C TYR A 126 6.57 -12.63 -7.79
N GLY A 127 6.39 -12.52 -6.47
CA GLY A 127 5.39 -11.62 -5.89
C GLY A 127 5.68 -10.15 -6.18
N LYS A 128 6.94 -9.72 -6.15
CA LYS A 128 7.32 -8.35 -6.52
C LYS A 128 6.99 -8.07 -7.99
N HIS A 129 7.39 -8.98 -8.89
CA HIS A 129 7.12 -8.84 -10.31
C HIS A 129 5.61 -8.80 -10.61
N ALA A 130 4.84 -9.74 -10.07
CA ALA A 130 3.38 -9.75 -10.22
C ALA A 130 2.74 -8.46 -9.69
N ALA A 131 3.23 -7.92 -8.56
CA ALA A 131 2.75 -6.66 -8.01
C ALA A 131 3.05 -5.47 -8.93
N GLU A 132 4.26 -5.39 -9.48
CA GLU A 132 4.68 -4.33 -10.40
C GLU A 132 3.86 -4.37 -11.69
N GLU A 133 3.72 -5.54 -12.30
CA GLU A 133 2.97 -5.72 -13.55
C GLU A 133 1.48 -5.38 -13.38
N ILE A 134 0.81 -5.94 -12.36
CA ILE A 134 -0.61 -5.68 -12.10
C ILE A 134 -0.81 -4.20 -11.78
N ALA A 135 0.05 -3.59 -10.95
CA ALA A 135 -0.05 -2.18 -10.60
C ALA A 135 0.15 -1.25 -11.81
N ALA A 136 1.10 -1.57 -12.69
CA ALA A 136 1.32 -0.84 -13.94
C ALA A 136 0.11 -0.94 -14.87
N GLY A 137 -0.47 -2.13 -15.01
CA GLY A 137 -1.68 -2.35 -15.81
C GLY A 137 -2.90 -1.61 -15.27
N LEU A 138 -3.12 -1.62 -13.96
CA LEU A 138 -4.18 -0.84 -13.30
C LEU A 138 -3.99 0.67 -13.53
N ALA A 139 -2.79 1.17 -13.35
CA ALA A 139 -2.45 2.57 -13.55
C ALA A 139 -2.63 3.00 -15.01
N ALA A 140 -2.26 2.15 -15.97
CA ALA A 140 -2.50 2.38 -17.41
C ALA A 140 -4.01 2.43 -17.76
N ALA A 141 -4.83 1.68 -17.01
CA ALA A 141 -6.30 1.74 -17.12
C ALA A 141 -6.93 2.93 -16.36
N GLY A 142 -6.14 3.87 -15.84
CA GLY A 142 -6.63 5.04 -15.10
C GLY A 142 -7.04 4.76 -13.65
N ILE A 143 -6.74 3.56 -13.12
CA ILE A 143 -7.04 3.18 -11.74
C ILE A 143 -5.86 3.55 -10.84
N THR A 144 -6.12 4.30 -9.79
CA THR A 144 -5.10 4.66 -8.80
C THR A 144 -4.87 3.50 -7.84
N VAL A 145 -3.63 3.03 -7.74
CA VAL A 145 -3.24 1.98 -6.80
C VAL A 145 -3.05 2.58 -5.41
N VAL A 146 -3.65 1.97 -4.39
CA VAL A 146 -3.51 2.36 -2.98
C VAL A 146 -2.72 1.29 -2.23
N SER A 147 -1.69 1.68 -1.51
CA SER A 147 -0.93 0.76 -0.68
C SER A 147 -0.32 1.42 0.55
N GLY A 148 0.38 0.64 1.37
CA GLY A 148 0.88 1.09 2.66
C GLY A 148 2.33 1.55 2.69
N ALA A 149 3.01 1.60 1.56
CA ALA A 149 4.43 1.92 1.45
C ALA A 149 5.35 1.08 2.35
N ALA A 150 4.94 -0.10 2.77
CA ALA A 150 5.80 -1.06 3.45
C ALA A 150 6.79 -1.70 2.47
N ARG A 151 7.78 -2.43 3.01
CA ARG A 151 8.69 -3.27 2.20
C ARG A 151 7.89 -4.30 1.39
N GLY A 152 8.50 -4.85 0.37
CA GLY A 152 7.96 -5.97 -0.42
C GLY A 152 6.85 -5.53 -1.36
N ILE A 153 5.68 -6.16 -1.26
CA ILE A 153 4.57 -5.97 -2.21
C ILE A 153 4.10 -4.51 -2.28
N ASP A 154 3.98 -3.81 -1.16
CA ASP A 154 3.54 -2.40 -1.16
C ASP A 154 4.50 -1.52 -1.99
N THR A 155 5.82 -1.69 -1.78
CA THR A 155 6.86 -0.96 -2.54
C THR A 155 6.79 -1.29 -4.02
N ALA A 156 6.68 -2.58 -4.39
CA ALA A 156 6.56 -3.04 -5.77
C ALA A 156 5.30 -2.47 -6.44
N SER A 157 4.16 -2.51 -5.76
CA SER A 157 2.90 -1.94 -6.26
C SER A 157 3.01 -0.45 -6.55
N HIS A 158 3.64 0.33 -5.67
CA HIS A 158 3.84 1.75 -5.91
C HIS A 158 4.78 2.01 -7.10
N ARG A 159 5.88 1.26 -7.21
CA ARG A 159 6.83 1.37 -8.33
C ARG A 159 6.14 1.07 -9.66
N GLY A 160 5.44 -0.07 -9.75
CA GLY A 160 4.69 -0.45 -10.95
C GLY A 160 3.67 0.62 -11.35
N ALA A 161 2.84 1.09 -10.43
CA ALA A 161 1.84 2.12 -10.71
C ALA A 161 2.47 3.44 -11.20
N LEU A 162 3.61 3.86 -10.64
CA LEU A 162 4.30 5.08 -11.06
C LEU A 162 4.86 5.01 -12.48
N THR A 163 5.04 3.83 -13.07
CA THR A 163 5.48 3.72 -14.47
C THR A 163 4.44 4.21 -15.47
N LYS A 164 3.15 4.07 -15.15
CA LYS A 164 2.04 4.32 -16.09
C LYS A 164 0.98 5.32 -15.59
N GLY A 165 0.98 5.67 -14.29
CA GLY A 165 -0.06 6.55 -13.75
C GLY A 165 0.19 6.97 -12.31
N ARG A 166 -0.83 6.85 -11.46
CA ARG A 166 -0.88 7.42 -10.11
C ARG A 166 -0.98 6.35 -9.03
N THR A 167 -0.44 6.67 -7.86
CA THR A 167 -0.60 5.84 -6.68
C THR A 167 -0.78 6.68 -5.43
N VAL A 168 -1.38 6.08 -4.40
CA VAL A 168 -1.62 6.71 -3.10
C VAL A 168 -0.99 5.84 -2.01
N ALA A 169 -0.06 6.41 -1.27
CA ALA A 169 0.54 5.77 -0.11
C ALA A 169 -0.19 6.21 1.17
N VAL A 170 -0.57 5.25 2.01
CA VAL A 170 -1.14 5.52 3.33
C VAL A 170 -0.12 5.17 4.39
N LEU A 171 0.21 6.07 5.31
CA LEU A 171 1.25 5.85 6.32
C LEU A 171 0.65 5.61 7.72
N GLY A 172 1.35 4.82 8.54
CA GLY A 172 1.07 4.62 9.97
C GLY A 172 1.92 5.51 10.87
N CYS A 173 2.29 6.71 10.39
CA CYS A 173 3.08 7.71 11.13
C CYS A 173 2.82 9.10 10.54
N GLY A 174 3.35 10.14 11.14
CA GLY A 174 3.30 11.50 10.58
C GLY A 174 3.99 11.58 9.22
N LEU A 175 3.48 12.41 8.32
CA LEU A 175 4.01 12.54 6.94
C LEU A 175 5.42 13.12 6.86
N ASP A 176 5.93 13.64 7.94
CA ASP A 176 7.29 14.15 8.08
C ASP A 176 8.28 13.09 8.60
N VAL A 177 7.80 11.89 8.87
CA VAL A 177 8.58 10.74 9.32
C VAL A 177 8.64 9.71 8.19
N VAL A 178 9.84 9.50 7.64
CA VAL A 178 10.06 8.50 6.58
C VAL A 178 10.13 7.10 7.21
N TYR A 179 9.19 6.24 6.85
CA TYR A 179 9.19 4.84 7.28
C TYR A 179 8.57 3.92 6.23
N PRO A 180 9.25 2.85 5.80
CA PRO A 180 10.63 2.51 6.16
C PRO A 180 11.64 3.51 5.55
N PRO A 181 12.85 3.65 6.14
CA PRO A 181 13.80 4.69 5.69
C PRO A 181 14.20 4.60 4.21
N GLU A 182 14.32 3.39 3.67
CA GLU A 182 14.68 3.13 2.27
C GLU A 182 13.63 3.63 1.27
N ASN A 183 12.38 3.81 1.68
CA ASN A 183 11.31 4.29 0.81
C ASN A 183 11.18 5.83 0.75
N GLY A 184 12.13 6.57 1.31
CA GLY A 184 12.06 8.03 1.32
C GLY A 184 11.96 8.65 -0.06
N ARG A 185 12.76 8.16 -1.02
CA ARG A 185 12.74 8.62 -2.41
C ARG A 185 11.43 8.26 -3.11
N LEU A 186 10.93 7.05 -2.88
CA LEU A 186 9.64 6.58 -3.40
C LEU A 186 8.48 7.42 -2.87
N LEU A 187 8.46 7.74 -1.58
CA LEU A 187 7.42 8.59 -0.98
C LEU A 187 7.42 10.01 -1.56
N ALA A 188 8.60 10.57 -1.85
CA ALA A 188 8.70 11.87 -2.52
C ALA A 188 8.08 11.81 -3.94
N GLU A 189 8.43 10.81 -4.73
CA GLU A 189 7.88 10.60 -6.07
C GLU A 189 6.36 10.36 -6.05
N ILE A 190 5.85 9.58 -5.08
CA ILE A 190 4.41 9.39 -4.89
C ILE A 190 3.72 10.73 -4.60
N ALA A 191 4.31 11.58 -3.76
CA ALA A 191 3.75 12.89 -3.44
C ALA A 191 3.69 13.83 -4.65
N GLU A 192 4.64 13.72 -5.59
CA GLU A 192 4.67 14.53 -6.82
C GLU A 192 3.59 14.09 -7.83
N ARG A 193 3.36 12.79 -7.98
CA ARG A 193 2.51 12.20 -9.03
C ARG A 193 1.17 11.65 -8.55
N GLY A 194 0.98 11.55 -7.24
CA GLY A 194 -0.19 11.02 -6.58
C GLY A 194 -0.45 11.69 -5.24
N ALA A 195 -0.56 10.90 -4.17
CA ALA A 195 -0.67 11.44 -2.81
C ALA A 195 -0.06 10.51 -1.75
N VAL A 196 0.46 11.11 -0.68
CA VAL A 196 0.85 10.39 0.55
C VAL A 196 -0.08 10.86 1.66
N LEU A 197 -0.75 9.93 2.34
CA LEU A 197 -1.79 10.18 3.35
C LEU A 197 -1.39 9.65 4.73
N SER A 198 -1.88 10.32 5.77
CA SER A 198 -1.88 9.80 7.13
C SER A 198 -3.03 10.38 7.95
N GLU A 199 -3.54 9.60 8.91
CA GLU A 199 -4.44 10.12 9.95
C GLU A 199 -3.67 10.73 11.14
N TYR A 200 -2.37 10.57 11.17
CA TYR A 200 -1.52 11.00 12.28
C TYR A 200 -0.90 12.37 12.01
N PRO A 201 -0.90 13.27 13.01
CA PRO A 201 -0.26 14.58 12.86
C PRO A 201 1.26 14.46 12.67
N PRO A 202 1.91 15.51 12.11
CA PRO A 202 3.36 15.58 11.99
C PRO A 202 4.07 15.29 13.31
N GLY A 203 5.25 14.66 13.25
CA GLY A 203 6.03 14.23 14.40
C GLY A 203 5.61 12.91 15.02
N THR A 204 4.50 12.29 14.57
CA THR A 204 4.07 10.99 15.08
C THR A 204 5.01 9.88 14.61
N ARG A 205 5.64 9.19 15.56
CA ARG A 205 6.57 8.07 15.28
C ARG A 205 5.83 6.82 14.80
N PRO A 206 6.45 5.96 13.97
CA PRO A 206 5.88 4.69 13.55
C PRO A 206 5.85 3.71 14.73
N LEU A 207 4.66 3.41 15.24
CA LEU A 207 4.43 2.45 16.30
C LEU A 207 3.70 1.22 15.76
N ALA A 208 4.03 0.03 16.28
CA ALA A 208 3.47 -1.24 15.79
C ALA A 208 1.92 -1.26 15.70
N PRO A 209 1.15 -0.73 16.66
CA PRO A 209 -0.31 -0.71 16.59
C PRO A 209 -0.89 0.17 15.47
N PHE A 210 -0.13 1.15 14.98
CA PHE A 210 -0.61 2.09 13.96
C PHE A 210 -0.71 1.46 12.56
N PHE A 211 0.07 0.42 12.28
CA PHE A 211 0.05 -0.24 10.98
C PHE A 211 -1.24 -1.02 10.72
N PRO A 212 -1.73 -1.89 11.63
CA PRO A 212 -3.05 -2.50 11.48
C PRO A 212 -4.19 -1.48 11.47
N ALA A 213 -4.13 -0.46 12.35
CA ALA A 213 -5.14 0.60 12.39
C ALA A 213 -5.23 1.37 11.06
N ARG A 214 -4.09 1.67 10.43
CA ARG A 214 -4.01 2.34 9.13
C ARG A 214 -4.62 1.51 8.00
N ASN A 215 -4.59 0.17 8.06
CA ASN A 215 -5.04 -0.69 6.95
C ASN A 215 -6.52 -0.45 6.58
N ARG A 216 -7.37 -0.03 7.53
CA ARG A 216 -8.75 0.36 7.23
C ARG A 216 -8.85 1.55 6.27
N ILE A 217 -7.84 2.41 6.25
CA ILE A 217 -7.79 3.55 5.32
C ILE A 217 -7.41 3.05 3.93
N ILE A 218 -6.51 2.06 3.82
CA ILE A 218 -6.14 1.45 2.53
C ILE A 218 -7.36 0.79 1.89
N SER A 219 -8.04 -0.13 2.61
CA SER A 219 -9.25 -0.78 2.11
C SER A 219 -10.37 0.23 1.89
N GLY A 220 -10.58 1.16 2.81
CA GLY A 220 -11.64 2.17 2.77
C GLY A 220 -11.53 3.18 1.61
N LEU A 221 -10.31 3.46 1.13
CA LEU A 221 -10.09 4.29 -0.06
C LEU A 221 -10.43 3.57 -1.36
N SER A 222 -10.60 2.26 -1.33
CA SER A 222 -10.54 1.38 -2.50
C SER A 222 -11.85 0.62 -2.69
N ARG A 223 -12.22 0.33 -3.93
CA ARG A 223 -13.39 -0.52 -4.25
C ARG A 223 -13.11 -2.00 -4.00
N GLY A 224 -11.86 -2.40 -4.09
CA GLY A 224 -11.42 -3.77 -3.83
C GLY A 224 -9.96 -3.80 -3.38
N THR A 225 -9.56 -4.94 -2.84
CA THR A 225 -8.21 -5.19 -2.32
C THR A 225 -7.60 -6.42 -2.99
N ILE A 226 -6.44 -6.25 -3.60
CA ILE A 226 -5.66 -7.29 -4.25
C ILE A 226 -4.57 -7.74 -3.28
N VAL A 227 -4.58 -9.01 -2.92
CA VAL A 227 -3.54 -9.64 -2.09
C VAL A 227 -2.62 -10.44 -3.00
N VAL A 228 -1.38 -9.97 -3.16
CA VAL A 228 -0.42 -10.57 -4.10
C VAL A 228 0.33 -11.75 -3.47
N GLU A 229 0.86 -11.57 -2.28
CA GLU A 229 1.45 -12.62 -1.47
C GLU A 229 1.08 -12.44 0.00
N ALA A 230 0.73 -13.53 0.67
CA ALA A 230 0.46 -13.52 2.11
C ALA A 230 0.73 -14.89 2.73
N ALA A 231 1.54 -14.93 3.80
CA ALA A 231 1.58 -16.07 4.69
C ALA A 231 0.27 -16.15 5.51
N GLU A 232 -0.02 -17.30 6.13
CA GLU A 232 -1.27 -17.52 6.91
C GLU A 232 -1.54 -16.47 8.00
N LYS A 233 -0.48 -15.91 8.60
CA LYS A 233 -0.57 -14.91 9.66
C LYS A 233 -0.07 -13.54 9.19
N SER A 234 -0.23 -13.24 7.90
CA SER A 234 0.20 -11.96 7.34
C SER A 234 -0.71 -10.82 7.77
N GLY A 235 -0.12 -9.66 8.10
CA GLY A 235 -0.88 -8.43 8.34
C GLY A 235 -1.65 -7.90 7.13
N SER A 236 -1.32 -8.34 5.90
CA SER A 236 -2.07 -8.03 4.68
C SER A 236 -3.44 -8.71 4.65
N LEU A 237 -3.61 -9.87 5.31
CA LEU A 237 -4.91 -10.52 5.45
C LEU A 237 -5.89 -9.69 6.27
N ILE A 238 -5.40 -8.92 7.26
CA ILE A 238 -6.23 -7.96 8.01
C ILE A 238 -6.84 -6.91 7.05
N THR A 239 -6.08 -6.46 6.05
CA THR A 239 -6.61 -5.51 5.05
C THR A 239 -7.70 -6.16 4.18
N ALA A 240 -7.55 -7.43 3.82
CA ALA A 240 -8.56 -8.18 3.08
C ALA A 240 -9.83 -8.39 3.92
N GLU A 241 -9.69 -8.74 5.20
CA GLU A 241 -10.82 -8.89 6.13
C GLU A 241 -11.57 -7.56 6.33
N LEU A 242 -10.84 -6.45 6.47
CA LEU A 242 -11.43 -5.11 6.54
C LEU A 242 -12.18 -4.76 5.25
N ALA A 243 -11.61 -5.06 4.08
CA ALA A 243 -12.28 -4.87 2.79
C ALA A 243 -13.61 -5.63 2.73
N LEU A 244 -13.62 -6.92 3.08
CA LEU A 244 -14.83 -7.75 3.12
C LEU A 244 -15.87 -7.20 4.11
N SER A 245 -15.45 -6.77 5.31
CA SER A 245 -16.37 -6.23 6.31
C SER A 245 -17.05 -4.93 5.88
N GLU A 246 -16.43 -4.20 4.95
CA GLU A 246 -16.93 -2.96 4.37
C GLU A 246 -17.62 -3.18 3.00
N GLY A 247 -17.89 -4.45 2.62
CA GLY A 247 -18.55 -4.80 1.36
C GLY A 247 -17.70 -4.49 0.11
N ARG A 248 -16.37 -4.55 0.23
CA ARG A 248 -15.43 -4.34 -0.87
C ARG A 248 -14.94 -5.68 -1.42
N ASP A 249 -14.62 -5.71 -2.70
CA ASP A 249 -14.11 -6.91 -3.36
C ASP A 249 -12.74 -7.33 -2.83
N VAL A 250 -12.47 -8.62 -2.84
CA VAL A 250 -11.15 -9.18 -2.53
C VAL A 250 -10.70 -10.07 -3.66
N PHE A 251 -9.49 -9.79 -4.13
CA PHE A 251 -8.78 -10.53 -5.16
C PHE A 251 -7.54 -11.16 -4.56
N ALA A 252 -7.15 -12.33 -5.04
CA ALA A 252 -5.94 -12.98 -4.58
C ALA A 252 -5.15 -13.55 -5.77
N VAL A 253 -3.86 -13.24 -5.79
CA VAL A 253 -2.93 -13.78 -6.79
C VAL A 253 -2.53 -15.21 -6.35
N PRO A 254 -2.67 -16.23 -7.21
CA PRO A 254 -2.22 -17.58 -6.90
C PRO A 254 -0.70 -17.65 -6.87
N GLY A 255 -0.17 -18.64 -6.18
CA GLY A 255 1.25 -18.96 -6.17
C GLY A 255 1.45 -20.45 -5.95
N SER A 256 2.70 -20.88 -5.77
CA SER A 256 3.01 -22.28 -5.54
C SER A 256 2.36 -22.80 -4.27
N VAL A 257 1.80 -24.00 -4.31
CA VAL A 257 1.22 -24.68 -3.14
C VAL A 257 2.27 -25.03 -2.07
N TYR A 258 3.53 -25.03 -2.47
CA TYR A 258 4.68 -25.27 -1.58
C TYR A 258 5.22 -23.98 -0.94
N SER A 259 4.81 -22.81 -1.44
CA SER A 259 5.26 -21.52 -0.92
C SER A 259 4.47 -21.11 0.33
N GLU A 260 5.17 -20.82 1.42
CA GLU A 260 4.55 -20.28 2.64
C GLU A 260 3.91 -18.91 2.42
N THR A 261 4.46 -18.10 1.53
CA THR A 261 3.95 -16.77 1.21
C THR A 261 2.70 -16.80 0.32
N SER A 262 2.31 -17.97 -0.21
CA SER A 262 1.08 -18.14 -1.00
C SER A 262 -0.09 -18.72 -0.20
N ARG A 263 0.17 -19.30 0.98
CA ARG A 263 -0.87 -19.97 1.78
C ARG A 263 -2.04 -19.06 2.16
N GLY A 264 -1.76 -17.80 2.50
CA GLY A 264 -2.79 -16.81 2.80
C GLY A 264 -3.67 -16.48 1.60
N CYS A 265 -3.06 -16.32 0.41
CA CYS A 265 -3.79 -16.12 -0.84
C CYS A 265 -4.67 -17.33 -1.18
N HIS A 266 -4.15 -18.56 -1.03
CA HIS A 266 -4.93 -19.78 -1.24
C HIS A 266 -6.14 -19.85 -0.31
N ARG A 267 -6.00 -19.51 0.97
CA ARG A 267 -7.13 -19.44 1.92
C ARG A 267 -8.17 -18.39 1.50
N LEU A 268 -7.74 -17.22 1.02
CA LEU A 268 -8.66 -16.21 0.51
C LEU A 268 -9.43 -16.74 -0.70
N ILE A 269 -8.77 -17.40 -1.65
CA ILE A 269 -9.41 -18.02 -2.82
C ILE A 269 -10.41 -19.09 -2.39
N GLN A 270 -10.04 -19.98 -1.46
CA GLN A 270 -10.93 -20.99 -0.91
C GLN A 270 -12.14 -20.38 -0.17
N ALA A 271 -11.98 -19.19 0.41
CA ALA A 271 -13.04 -18.44 1.07
C ALA A 271 -13.91 -17.62 0.11
N GLY A 272 -13.65 -17.68 -1.21
CA GLY A 272 -14.44 -17.02 -2.23
C GLY A 272 -13.83 -15.73 -2.80
N ALA A 273 -12.61 -15.35 -2.42
CA ALA A 273 -11.91 -14.27 -3.11
C ALA A 273 -11.63 -14.66 -4.56
N LYS A 274 -11.81 -13.72 -5.49
CA LYS A 274 -11.56 -13.97 -6.90
C LYS A 274 -10.07 -14.22 -7.15
N LEU A 275 -9.74 -15.37 -7.73
CA LEU A 275 -8.41 -15.64 -8.24
C LEU A 275 -8.13 -14.72 -9.44
N VAL A 276 -6.98 -14.05 -9.42
CA VAL A 276 -6.53 -13.17 -10.50
C VAL A 276 -5.10 -13.51 -10.91
N THR A 277 -4.89 -13.62 -12.21
CA THR A 277 -3.58 -13.90 -12.82
C THR A 277 -2.98 -12.67 -13.49
N GLY A 278 -3.78 -11.61 -13.63
CA GLY A 278 -3.37 -10.36 -14.26
C GLY A 278 -4.42 -9.27 -14.13
N VAL A 279 -4.11 -8.11 -14.70
CA VAL A 279 -4.98 -6.92 -14.63
C VAL A 279 -6.35 -7.15 -15.29
N ALA A 280 -6.42 -7.95 -16.36
CA ALA A 280 -7.65 -8.22 -17.09
C ALA A 280 -8.73 -8.87 -16.22
N ASP A 281 -8.34 -9.80 -15.34
CA ASP A 281 -9.26 -10.48 -14.42
C ASP A 281 -9.90 -9.51 -13.43
N ILE A 282 -9.12 -8.50 -13.00
CA ILE A 282 -9.58 -7.46 -12.08
C ILE A 282 -10.52 -6.49 -12.78
N LEU A 283 -10.13 -6.01 -13.97
CA LEU A 283 -10.92 -5.05 -14.73
C LEU A 283 -12.26 -5.61 -15.21
N ALA A 284 -12.32 -6.92 -15.45
CA ALA A 284 -13.58 -7.60 -15.81
C ALA A 284 -14.67 -7.43 -14.75
N GLU A 285 -14.32 -7.31 -13.45
CA GLU A 285 -15.29 -7.05 -12.37
C GLU A 285 -15.80 -5.60 -12.39
N TYR A 286 -15.03 -4.69 -12.96
CA TYR A 286 -15.35 -3.25 -13.00
C TYR A 286 -15.70 -2.75 -14.41
N SER A 287 -16.14 -3.63 -15.32
CA SER A 287 -16.39 -3.39 -16.75
C SER A 287 -17.46 -2.34 -17.07
N GLY A 288 -18.00 -1.63 -16.11
CA GLY A 288 -18.86 -0.44 -16.32
C GLY A 288 -18.28 0.86 -15.78
N MET A 289 -17.05 0.85 -15.29
CA MET A 289 -16.48 1.93 -14.46
C MET A 289 -15.28 2.66 -15.09
N ALA A 290 -14.61 2.03 -16.04
CA ALA A 290 -13.54 2.66 -16.80
C ALA A 290 -14.03 2.91 -18.22
N THR A 291 -13.70 4.06 -18.79
CA THR A 291 -13.70 4.24 -20.23
C THR A 291 -12.58 3.35 -20.78
N LEU A 292 -12.91 2.07 -20.97
CA LEU A 292 -11.99 1.03 -21.45
C LEU A 292 -11.79 1.18 -22.96
N THR A 293 -11.22 2.28 -23.41
CA THR A 293 -10.99 2.48 -24.82
C THR A 293 -9.76 1.77 -25.36
N ASP A 294 -8.80 1.37 -24.50
CA ASP A 294 -7.61 0.62 -24.94
C ASP A 294 -7.07 -0.26 -23.81
N LEU A 295 -7.79 -1.34 -23.48
CA LEU A 295 -7.19 -2.40 -22.67
C LEU A 295 -6.03 -3.03 -23.47
N PRO A 296 -4.83 -3.16 -22.89
CA PRO A 296 -3.86 -4.09 -23.43
C PRO A 296 -4.54 -5.47 -23.44
N ALA A 297 -4.56 -6.10 -24.60
CA ALA A 297 -5.06 -7.46 -24.76
C ALA A 297 -4.48 -8.35 -23.64
N ALA A 298 -5.27 -9.33 -23.21
CA ALA A 298 -4.93 -10.32 -22.16
C ALA A 298 -3.44 -10.61 -22.12
N ALA A 299 -2.91 -10.74 -20.90
CA ALA A 299 -1.49 -10.97 -20.63
C ALA A 299 -0.82 -11.73 -21.77
N LYS A 300 0.14 -11.09 -22.43
CA LYS A 300 0.85 -11.74 -23.53
C LYS A 300 1.41 -13.06 -23.02
N PRO A 301 1.32 -14.16 -23.80
CA PRO A 301 1.98 -15.39 -23.42
C PRO A 301 3.44 -15.07 -23.08
N LEU A 302 3.93 -15.62 -21.99
CA LEU A 302 5.37 -15.62 -21.70
C LEU A 302 6.12 -15.95 -22.96
N ALA A 303 7.09 -15.11 -23.35
CA ALA A 303 7.92 -15.41 -24.50
C ALA A 303 8.50 -16.79 -24.29
N ALA A 304 8.32 -17.68 -25.28
CA ALA A 304 9.14 -18.89 -25.30
C ALA A 304 10.61 -18.44 -25.26
N PRO A 305 11.45 -19.07 -24.42
CA PRO A 305 12.87 -18.76 -24.42
C PRO A 305 13.38 -18.85 -25.88
N PRO A 306 14.24 -17.92 -26.32
CA PRO A 306 14.89 -18.08 -27.61
C PRO A 306 15.68 -19.41 -27.62
N SER A 307 16.24 -19.75 -28.73
CA SER A 307 17.16 -20.89 -28.83
C SER A 307 18.37 -20.63 -27.95
N LEU A 308 18.24 -20.94 -26.66
CA LEU A 308 19.33 -20.95 -25.71
C LEU A 308 20.32 -22.03 -26.15
N SER A 309 21.64 -21.80 -26.01
CA SER A 309 22.62 -22.84 -26.12
C SER A 309 22.35 -23.95 -25.09
N ALA A 310 22.93 -25.13 -25.28
CA ALA A 310 22.75 -26.23 -24.33
C ALA A 310 23.21 -25.87 -22.91
N GLU A 311 24.26 -25.06 -22.76
CA GLU A 311 24.77 -24.58 -21.48
C GLU A 311 23.83 -23.53 -20.84
N GLU A 312 23.35 -22.57 -21.63
CA GLU A 312 22.36 -21.58 -21.16
C GLU A 312 21.05 -22.25 -20.75
N GLN A 313 20.59 -23.25 -21.51
CA GLN A 313 19.40 -24.01 -21.20
C GLN A 313 19.53 -24.73 -19.83
N ALA A 314 20.69 -25.37 -19.61
CA ALA A 314 20.95 -26.05 -18.36
C ALA A 314 20.93 -25.09 -17.16
N VAL A 315 21.54 -23.91 -17.28
CA VAL A 315 21.52 -22.88 -16.27
C VAL A 315 20.07 -22.37 -16.05
N TYR A 316 19.35 -22.13 -17.16
CA TYR A 316 17.97 -21.65 -17.10
C TYR A 316 17.04 -22.66 -16.41
N ASP A 317 17.21 -23.96 -16.65
CA ASP A 317 16.38 -25.03 -16.09
C ASP A 317 16.55 -25.20 -14.57
N VAL A 318 17.71 -24.84 -14.03
CA VAL A 318 17.99 -24.85 -12.58
C VAL A 318 17.35 -23.64 -11.87
N LEU A 319 17.17 -22.53 -12.57
CA LEU A 319 16.56 -21.32 -12.04
C LEU A 319 15.03 -21.43 -12.00
N SER A 320 14.41 -20.67 -11.10
CA SER A 320 12.96 -20.54 -11.00
C SER A 320 12.55 -19.07 -10.97
N PHE A 321 11.26 -18.80 -11.15
CA PHE A 321 10.70 -17.46 -10.96
C PHE A 321 10.49 -17.10 -9.48
N GLU A 322 10.50 -18.10 -8.59
CA GLU A 322 10.07 -17.94 -7.19
C GLU A 322 11.24 -17.77 -6.23
N THR A 323 12.37 -18.48 -6.50
CA THR A 323 13.49 -18.57 -5.57
C THR A 323 14.77 -18.10 -6.26
N ALA A 324 15.37 -17.06 -5.69
CA ALA A 324 16.67 -16.61 -6.12
C ALA A 324 17.77 -17.60 -5.64
N LEU A 325 18.69 -17.94 -6.54
CA LEU A 325 19.83 -18.83 -6.27
C LEU A 325 21.13 -18.07 -6.46
N THR A 326 22.06 -18.24 -5.53
CA THR A 326 23.43 -17.75 -5.68
C THR A 326 24.18 -18.53 -6.75
N VAL A 327 25.25 -17.95 -7.29
CA VAL A 327 26.09 -18.63 -8.29
C VAL A 327 26.57 -20.00 -7.79
N ASP A 328 26.97 -20.09 -6.52
CA ASP A 328 27.44 -21.35 -5.92
C ASP A 328 26.32 -22.40 -5.81
N GLU A 329 25.08 -21.99 -5.47
CA GLU A 329 23.93 -22.90 -5.46
C GLU A 329 23.56 -23.39 -6.87
N ILE A 330 23.67 -22.53 -7.88
CA ILE A 330 23.47 -22.89 -9.29
C ILE A 330 24.52 -23.93 -9.73
N ILE A 331 25.80 -23.67 -9.45
CA ILE A 331 26.89 -24.60 -9.73
C ILE A 331 26.66 -25.93 -9.04
N TYR A 332 26.28 -25.90 -7.77
CA TYR A 332 25.99 -27.13 -7.01
C TYR A 332 24.86 -27.95 -7.63
N ARG A 333 23.78 -27.30 -8.09
CA ARG A 333 22.65 -27.99 -8.73
C ARG A 333 22.94 -28.49 -10.13
N LEU A 334 23.88 -27.87 -10.84
CA LEU A 334 24.35 -28.31 -12.15
C LEU A 334 25.29 -29.52 -12.08
N HIS A 335 25.95 -29.76 -10.91
CA HIS A 335 26.86 -30.87 -10.74
C HIS A 335 26.18 -32.22 -11.03
N GLY A 336 26.71 -32.92 -12.07
CA GLY A 336 26.22 -34.24 -12.52
C GLY A 336 25.09 -34.19 -13.55
N THR A 337 24.56 -33.00 -13.90
CA THR A 337 23.49 -32.87 -14.92
C THR A 337 23.97 -32.21 -16.21
N ALA A 338 24.98 -31.34 -16.17
CA ALA A 338 25.58 -30.71 -17.35
C ALA A 338 27.00 -30.25 -17.04
N GLU A 339 27.91 -30.37 -18.02
CA GLU A 339 29.18 -29.69 -17.99
C GLU A 339 29.01 -28.25 -18.44
N VAL A 340 29.03 -27.30 -17.50
CA VAL A 340 28.92 -25.87 -17.77
C VAL A 340 30.23 -25.19 -17.39
N SER A 341 30.90 -24.62 -18.38
CA SER A 341 32.28 -24.14 -18.23
C SER A 341 32.42 -22.82 -17.48
N ASN A 342 31.40 -21.95 -17.51
CA ASN A 342 31.46 -20.63 -16.86
C ASN A 342 30.05 -20.07 -16.50
N VAL A 343 29.49 -20.56 -15.40
CA VAL A 343 28.13 -20.19 -14.95
C VAL A 343 27.98 -18.68 -14.75
N ALA A 344 28.97 -18.00 -14.16
CA ALA A 344 28.88 -16.57 -13.90
C ALA A 344 28.85 -15.75 -15.20
N PHE A 345 29.58 -16.16 -16.23
CA PHE A 345 29.56 -15.50 -17.53
C PHE A 345 28.22 -15.72 -18.25
N LEU A 346 27.69 -16.94 -18.22
CA LEU A 346 26.39 -17.25 -18.80
C LEU A 346 25.25 -16.47 -18.10
N LEU A 347 25.28 -16.39 -16.78
CA LEU A 347 24.31 -15.60 -16.04
C LEU A 347 24.36 -14.11 -16.43
N LEU A 348 25.55 -13.54 -16.59
CA LEU A 348 25.73 -12.16 -17.07
C LEU A 348 25.17 -11.97 -18.48
N GLN A 349 25.44 -12.90 -19.40
CA GLN A 349 24.91 -12.86 -20.77
C GLN A 349 23.37 -12.96 -20.76
N MET A 350 22.81 -13.87 -19.97
CA MET A 350 21.38 -14.09 -19.84
C MET A 350 20.69 -12.89 -19.15
N GLU A 351 21.37 -12.21 -18.21
CA GLU A 351 20.88 -10.99 -17.57
C GLU A 351 20.84 -9.82 -18.58
N LEU A 352 21.92 -9.62 -19.36
CA LEU A 352 21.95 -8.63 -20.44
C LEU A 352 20.90 -8.91 -21.52
N ALA A 353 20.63 -10.18 -21.78
CA ALA A 353 19.57 -10.61 -22.69
C ALA A 353 18.15 -10.52 -22.07
N GLY A 354 18.03 -10.27 -20.75
CA GLY A 354 16.77 -10.14 -20.02
C GLY A 354 16.08 -11.49 -19.74
N TRP A 355 16.81 -12.59 -19.65
CA TRP A 355 16.30 -13.93 -19.34
C TRP A 355 16.40 -14.29 -17.86
N VAL A 356 17.34 -13.67 -17.17
CA VAL A 356 17.52 -13.79 -15.72
C VAL A 356 17.64 -12.40 -15.10
N GLU A 357 17.33 -12.30 -13.82
CA GLU A 357 17.45 -11.08 -13.03
C GLU A 357 18.28 -11.38 -11.79
N GLY A 358 19.34 -10.58 -11.57
CA GLY A 358 20.17 -10.63 -10.38
C GLY A 358 19.72 -9.65 -9.33
N ASP A 359 19.81 -10.05 -8.06
CA ASP A 359 19.56 -9.16 -6.91
C ASP A 359 20.87 -8.53 -6.36
N GLU A 360 20.73 -7.65 -5.35
CA GLU A 360 21.86 -7.00 -4.68
C GLU A 360 22.85 -7.98 -4.02
N ASN A 361 22.42 -9.22 -3.76
CA ASN A 361 23.23 -10.29 -3.18
C ASN A 361 23.84 -11.23 -4.23
N ARG A 362 23.74 -10.89 -5.52
CA ARG A 362 24.16 -11.75 -6.65
C ARG A 362 23.45 -13.11 -6.65
N ALA A 363 22.19 -13.14 -6.25
CA ALA A 363 21.34 -14.28 -6.45
C ALA A 363 20.41 -14.04 -7.65
N TYR A 364 20.19 -15.06 -8.47
CA TYR A 364 19.55 -14.98 -9.77
C TYR A 364 18.23 -15.73 -9.80
N THR A 365 17.24 -15.15 -10.50
CA THR A 365 15.95 -15.77 -10.83
C THR A 365 15.72 -15.74 -12.33
N ARG A 366 14.77 -16.53 -12.83
CA ARG A 366 14.27 -16.33 -14.19
C ARG A 366 13.58 -14.96 -14.27
N ALA A 367 13.89 -14.20 -15.32
CA ALA A 367 13.20 -12.96 -15.62
C ALA A 367 11.95 -13.23 -16.48
N VAL A 368 10.88 -12.45 -16.25
CA VAL A 368 9.69 -12.47 -17.10
C VAL A 368 9.90 -11.49 -18.23
N LYS A 369 10.10 -11.99 -19.45
CA LYS A 369 10.33 -11.16 -20.64
C LYS A 369 9.03 -10.97 -21.41
N GLU A 370 8.60 -9.71 -21.59
CA GLU A 370 7.54 -9.38 -22.54
C GLU A 370 8.04 -9.53 -23.98
N VAL A 371 7.23 -10.13 -24.85
CA VAL A 371 7.51 -10.14 -26.29
C VAL A 371 7.20 -8.74 -26.83
N ASN A 372 8.25 -7.92 -27.02
CA ASN A 372 8.12 -6.73 -27.86
C ASN A 372 7.94 -7.19 -29.33
N ARG A 373 6.74 -7.00 -29.87
CA ARG A 373 6.49 -7.03 -31.30
C ARG A 373 6.59 -5.65 -31.88
#